data_5971aaa9c7b5be7ece080e12f3b1b994
#
_entry.id   5971aaa9c7b5be7ece080e12f3b1b994
#
_cell.length_a   1.000
_cell.length_b   1.000
_cell.length_c   1.000
_cell.angle_alpha   90.00
_cell.angle_beta   90.00
_cell.angle_gamma   90.00
#
_symmetry.space_group_name_H-M   'P 1'
#
loop_
_entity.id
_entity.type
_entity.pdbx_description
1 polymer ?
#
loop_
_entity_poly.entity_id
_entity_poly.type
_entity_poly.pdbx_seq_one_letter_code
_entity_poly.pdbx_strand_id
1 'polypeptide(L)'
;MKFKRRFVKKFKYNYKTRFLLPLLVLVCVSLGLGYAYLQTDLAIVGVTKLKDNEWNVHFENTQPVPGSVTPTAEPSISELTTVSFSAQLENPGDKYEFYIDVVNSGTIDAMVDSLILLPELTTDQAKYFSYNVTYSDGIEIEKNHLLEAGSTETLKVSFKYLENADTTNYPQADTTFNVSVTINYVQADDNAVKPGHPESFETDSWNTIVNAVKTGNTSVYNVGDTKTVDMGTLGTHTLRIANKSTPTECSTTGFSQTACGFVLEFVDIIELYNMNTTGTNVGGWPASSMRTYVNTDIYNALPTELKNGITDTTVVSGHGSTAGETNFTSTDKLYLLSTHEVFEDVDGNTSKGIDRYDTAYANTRQLDYYKGLNVTTSSYSGAIKQNNGSNARWWLRSARSSATAAFYYVGSSGSCGSYSAINPDGVSPAFRIV
;
A
#
# COMPACT_ATOMS: atom_id res chain seq x y z
N MET A 1 -92.42 50.56 39.23
CA MET A 1 -91.51 49.42 39.23
C MET A 1 -92.08 48.35 38.26
N LYS A 2 -91.44 48.16 37.07
CA LYS A 2 -91.93 47.28 36.04
C LYS A 2 -91.13 46.00 36.02
N PHE A 3 -91.75 44.85 36.36
CA PHE A 3 -91.12 43.55 36.24
C PHE A 3 -91.20 43.07 34.77
N LYS A 4 -90.04 42.77 34.16
CA LYS A 4 -89.94 42.15 32.89
C LYS A 4 -90.05 40.62 33.04
N ARG A 5 -91.12 40.02 32.49
CA ARG A 5 -91.21 38.56 32.37
C ARG A 5 -90.23 38.02 31.30
N ARG A 6 -89.37 37.10 31.72
CA ARG A 6 -88.55 36.30 30.79
C ARG A 6 -89.40 35.19 30.13
N PHE A 7 -89.46 35.19 28.84
CA PHE A 7 -90.01 34.09 28.06
C PHE A 7 -89.04 32.92 28.04
N VAL A 8 -89.44 31.76 28.60
CA VAL A 8 -88.77 30.50 28.43
C VAL A 8 -89.27 29.82 27.17
N LYS A 9 -88.47 29.76 26.10
CA LYS A 9 -88.77 28.96 24.94
C LYS A 9 -88.68 27.49 25.26
N LYS A 10 -89.86 26.75 25.27
CA LYS A 10 -89.89 25.29 25.33
C LYS A 10 -89.35 24.75 24.01
N PHE A 11 -88.22 24.11 24.03
CA PHE A 11 -87.68 23.33 22.90
C PHE A 11 -88.57 22.06 22.79
N LYS A 12 -89.28 21.92 21.66
CA LYS A 12 -89.98 20.68 21.31
C LYS A 12 -88.94 19.70 20.86
N TYR A 13 -88.55 18.80 21.69
CA TYR A 13 -87.70 17.64 21.35
C TYR A 13 -88.50 16.72 20.41
N ASN A 14 -88.03 16.61 19.17
CA ASN A 14 -88.51 15.72 18.17
C ASN A 14 -88.09 14.30 18.52
N TYR A 15 -89.03 13.34 18.50
CA TYR A 15 -88.88 11.94 18.86
C TYR A 15 -87.62 11.32 18.15
N LYS A 16 -87.27 11.73 16.92
CA LYS A 16 -86.13 11.27 16.20
C LYS A 16 -84.76 11.69 16.87
N THR A 17 -84.77 12.81 17.60
CA THR A 17 -83.53 13.26 18.33
C THR A 17 -83.34 12.50 19.64
N ARG A 18 -84.34 11.83 20.17
CA ARG A 18 -84.25 11.00 21.36
C ARG A 18 -83.45 9.71 21.17
N PHE A 19 -83.43 9.19 19.95
CA PHE A 19 -82.58 8.03 19.57
C PHE A 19 -81.26 8.40 18.96
N LEU A 20 -81.11 9.56 18.31
CA LEU A 20 -79.94 9.97 17.66
C LEU A 20 -78.84 10.37 18.69
N LEU A 21 -79.25 11.06 19.77
CA LEU A 21 -78.24 11.50 20.77
C LEU A 21 -77.66 10.32 21.55
N PRO A 22 -78.45 9.34 22.08
CA PRO A 22 -77.85 8.17 22.74
C PRO A 22 -77.03 7.28 21.75
N LEU A 23 -77.48 7.19 20.46
CA LEU A 23 -76.72 6.48 19.42
C LEU A 23 -75.36 7.17 19.12
N LEU A 24 -75.37 8.47 19.04
CA LEU A 24 -74.14 9.26 18.85
C LEU A 24 -73.19 9.08 20.04
N VAL A 25 -73.71 9.13 21.25
CA VAL A 25 -72.93 8.88 22.48
C VAL A 25 -72.36 7.44 22.49
N LEU A 26 -73.21 6.44 22.10
CA LEU A 26 -72.69 5.06 21.99
C LEU A 26 -71.65 4.87 20.98
N VAL A 27 -71.75 5.53 19.81
CA VAL A 27 -70.71 5.54 18.76
C VAL A 27 -69.42 6.24 19.22
N CYS A 28 -69.53 7.38 19.90
CA CYS A 28 -68.33 8.07 20.45
C CYS A 28 -67.66 7.24 21.55
N VAL A 29 -68.41 6.56 22.41
CA VAL A 29 -67.88 5.68 23.45
C VAL A 29 -67.25 4.44 22.83
N SER A 30 -67.87 3.83 21.81
CA SER A 30 -67.28 2.67 21.12
C SER A 30 -66.02 3.04 20.33
N LEU A 31 -65.99 4.22 19.72
CA LEU A 31 -64.76 4.75 19.06
C LEU A 31 -63.64 5.06 20.09
N GLY A 32 -64.03 5.66 21.25
CA GLY A 32 -63.11 5.91 22.35
C GLY A 32 -62.52 4.64 22.96
N LEU A 33 -63.37 3.62 23.14
CA LEU A 33 -62.93 2.30 23.63
C LEU A 33 -62.17 1.52 22.58
N GLY A 34 -62.52 1.64 21.29
CA GLY A 34 -61.76 1.07 20.17
C GLY A 34 -60.40 1.70 20.03
N TYR A 35 -60.29 3.03 20.21
CA TYR A 35 -59.01 3.73 20.17
C TYR A 35 -58.10 3.36 21.36
N ALA A 36 -58.70 3.25 22.57
CA ALA A 36 -57.99 2.80 23.76
C ALA A 36 -57.51 1.34 23.67
N TYR A 37 -58.22 0.49 22.91
CA TYR A 37 -57.87 -0.92 22.72
C TYR A 37 -56.80 -1.15 21.65
N LEU A 38 -56.59 -0.16 20.76
CA LEU A 38 -55.55 -0.21 19.73
C LEU A 38 -54.24 0.49 20.15
N GLN A 39 -54.20 1.09 21.33
CA GLN A 39 -52.96 1.68 21.88
C GLN A 39 -52.18 0.56 22.58
N THR A 40 -51.18 0.06 21.89
CA THR A 40 -50.19 -0.85 22.48
C THR A 40 -48.99 0.02 22.89
N ASP A 41 -48.81 0.20 24.18
CA ASP A 41 -47.59 0.83 24.70
C ASP A 41 -46.44 -0.19 24.60
N LEU A 42 -45.62 -0.01 23.61
CA LEU A 42 -44.35 -0.73 23.50
C LEU A 42 -43.32 -0.06 24.43
N ALA A 43 -43.18 -0.57 25.62
CA ALA A 43 -42.16 -0.12 26.56
C ALA A 43 -40.90 -0.97 26.34
N ILE A 44 -39.84 -0.37 25.90
CA ILE A 44 -38.52 -0.97 25.94
C ILE A 44 -37.91 -0.61 27.30
N VAL A 45 -37.88 -1.59 28.20
CA VAL A 45 -37.23 -1.44 29.51
C VAL A 45 -35.85 -2.02 29.38
N GLY A 46 -34.81 -1.13 29.27
CA GLY A 46 -33.40 -1.50 29.30
C GLY A 46 -32.78 -1.03 30.59
N VAL A 47 -32.00 -1.89 31.21
CA VAL A 47 -31.07 -1.47 32.26
C VAL A 47 -29.73 -1.25 31.58
N THR A 48 -29.32 0.01 31.40
CA THR A 48 -28.00 0.36 30.89
C THR A 48 -27.08 0.59 32.09
N LYS A 49 -26.04 -0.23 32.20
CA LYS A 49 -24.97 -0.02 33.14
C LYS A 49 -23.87 0.75 32.42
N LEU A 50 -23.68 2.00 32.76
CA LEU A 50 -22.54 2.77 32.31
C LEU A 50 -21.29 2.24 33.05
N LYS A 51 -20.24 1.92 32.30
CA LYS A 51 -18.93 1.57 32.83
C LYS A 51 -18.18 2.87 33.13
N ASP A 52 -17.40 2.91 34.20
CA ASP A 52 -16.49 4.01 34.46
C ASP A 52 -15.52 4.15 33.28
N ASN A 53 -15.37 5.36 32.80
CA ASN A 53 -14.47 5.71 31.72
C ASN A 53 -13.21 6.35 32.30
N GLU A 54 -12.06 5.78 31.96
CA GLU A 54 -10.76 6.27 32.37
C GLU A 54 -9.95 6.68 31.16
N TRP A 55 -9.39 7.91 31.18
CA TRP A 55 -8.43 8.39 30.23
C TRP A 55 -7.04 8.20 30.79
N ASN A 56 -6.21 7.36 30.15
CA ASN A 56 -4.85 7.13 30.60
C ASN A 56 -3.93 6.76 29.43
N VAL A 57 -3.43 7.80 28.74
CA VAL A 57 -2.43 7.67 27.68
C VAL A 57 -1.10 8.19 28.20
N HIS A 58 -0.05 7.36 28.18
CA HIS A 58 1.24 7.70 28.79
C HIS A 58 2.39 6.96 28.10
N PHE A 59 3.63 7.38 28.41
CA PHE A 59 4.84 6.72 27.95
C PHE A 59 5.29 5.63 28.94
N GLU A 60 5.78 4.54 28.39
CA GLU A 60 6.48 3.49 29.13
C GLU A 60 7.72 3.03 28.33
N ASN A 61 8.59 2.30 28.99
CA ASN A 61 9.72 1.56 28.38
C ASN A 61 10.53 2.35 27.36
N THR A 62 11.76 2.65 27.67
CA THR A 62 12.70 3.21 26.69
C THR A 62 13.78 2.17 26.36
N GLN A 63 14.11 1.99 25.09
CA GLN A 63 15.10 1.03 24.64
C GLN A 63 15.96 1.63 23.51
N PRO A 64 17.32 1.64 23.63
CA PRO A 64 18.18 2.14 22.58
C PRO A 64 18.10 1.26 21.33
N VAL A 65 18.19 1.89 20.16
CA VAL A 65 18.30 1.16 18.88
C VAL A 65 19.76 0.76 18.65
N PRO A 66 20.06 -0.48 18.29
CA PRO A 66 21.42 -0.92 17.98
C PRO A 66 22.10 -0.05 16.91
N GLY A 67 23.38 0.26 17.13
CA GLY A 67 24.15 1.12 16.24
C GLY A 67 23.97 2.62 16.49
N SER A 68 23.25 3.02 17.53
CA SER A 68 23.21 4.39 18.01
C SER A 68 24.50 4.75 18.76
N VAL A 69 24.89 6.03 18.75
CA VAL A 69 25.94 6.52 19.66
C VAL A 69 25.50 6.37 21.11
N THR A 70 26.46 6.30 22.01
CA THR A 70 26.14 6.31 23.46
C THR A 70 25.63 7.68 23.87
N PRO A 71 24.45 7.79 24.47
CA PRO A 71 23.93 9.09 24.91
C PRO A 71 24.73 9.64 26.09
N THR A 72 24.76 10.94 26.24
CA THR A 72 25.31 11.61 27.43
C THR A 72 24.35 11.58 28.62
N ALA A 73 23.05 11.41 28.34
CA ALA A 73 22.03 11.08 29.33
C ALA A 73 21.00 10.15 28.67
N GLU A 74 20.79 8.97 29.27
CA GLU A 74 19.82 7.98 28.83
C GLU A 74 18.38 8.55 28.85
N PRO A 75 17.48 8.09 27.98
CA PRO A 75 16.08 8.47 28.02
C PRO A 75 15.46 8.16 29.37
N SER A 76 14.87 9.14 29.99
CA SER A 76 14.16 9.02 31.27
C SER A 76 12.74 9.59 31.15
N ILE A 77 11.76 8.82 31.65
CA ILE A 77 10.35 9.22 31.64
C ILE A 77 10.03 9.91 32.96
N SER A 78 9.48 11.13 32.89
CA SER A 78 8.98 11.88 34.02
C SER A 78 7.49 12.15 33.85
N GLU A 79 6.74 12.12 34.96
CA GLU A 79 5.29 12.35 34.98
C GLU A 79 4.50 11.50 33.99
N LEU A 80 5.06 10.35 33.54
CA LEU A 80 4.52 9.42 32.55
C LEU A 80 4.29 10.02 31.15
N THR A 81 4.46 11.32 30.95
CA THR A 81 4.13 12.05 29.72
C THR A 81 5.30 12.78 29.09
N THR A 82 6.44 12.81 29.77
CA THR A 82 7.64 13.54 29.28
C THR A 82 8.84 12.62 29.26
N VAL A 83 9.57 12.62 28.14
CA VAL A 83 10.84 11.92 27.99
C VAL A 83 11.95 12.92 27.80
N SER A 84 13.01 12.79 28.59
CA SER A 84 14.21 13.62 28.52
C SER A 84 15.43 12.75 28.23
N PHE A 85 16.29 13.22 27.36
CA PHE A 85 17.55 12.54 27.01
C PHE A 85 18.58 13.59 26.55
N SER A 86 19.83 13.17 26.41
CA SER A 86 20.88 13.99 25.80
C SER A 86 21.84 13.09 25.03
N ALA A 87 22.16 13.47 23.80
CA ALA A 87 23.12 12.76 22.96
C ALA A 87 24.03 13.74 22.24
N GLN A 88 25.28 13.33 21.99
CA GLN A 88 26.26 14.08 21.21
C GLN A 88 26.53 13.30 19.94
N LEU A 89 26.35 13.95 18.79
CA LEU A 89 26.66 13.42 17.45
C LEU A 89 27.93 14.14 16.97
N GLU A 90 29.06 13.45 16.91
CA GLU A 90 30.36 14.05 16.64
C GLU A 90 30.73 14.06 15.16
N ASN A 91 30.30 13.04 14.45
CA ASN A 91 30.68 12.83 13.06
C ASN A 91 29.46 12.71 12.15
N PRO A 92 29.55 13.18 10.89
CA PRO A 92 28.57 12.83 9.87
C PRO A 92 28.38 11.31 9.80
N GLY A 93 27.13 10.85 9.77
CA GLY A 93 26.76 9.45 9.88
C GLY A 93 26.38 8.99 11.30
N ASP A 94 26.78 9.76 12.34
CA ASP A 94 26.33 9.46 13.70
C ASP A 94 24.82 9.60 13.84
N LYS A 95 24.23 8.70 14.62
CA LYS A 95 22.82 8.73 14.94
C LYS A 95 22.57 8.35 16.40
N TYR A 96 21.56 8.93 16.96
CA TYR A 96 20.99 8.49 18.23
C TYR A 96 19.52 8.15 18.00
N GLU A 97 19.17 6.91 18.26
CA GLU A 97 17.81 6.40 18.07
C GLU A 97 17.41 5.56 19.28
N PHE A 98 16.16 5.67 19.71
CA PHE A 98 15.60 4.82 20.74
C PHE A 98 14.12 4.55 20.49
N TYR A 99 13.66 3.43 21.02
CA TYR A 99 12.24 3.09 21.07
C TYR A 99 11.61 3.59 22.38
N ILE A 100 10.33 3.92 22.32
CA ILE A 100 9.51 4.26 23.48
C ILE A 100 8.08 3.78 23.23
N ASP A 101 7.44 3.22 24.24
CA ASP A 101 6.06 2.78 24.17
C ASP A 101 5.11 3.91 24.56
N VAL A 102 4.05 4.09 23.76
CA VAL A 102 2.86 4.86 24.12
C VAL A 102 1.77 3.87 24.49
N VAL A 103 1.31 3.94 25.70
CA VAL A 103 0.35 2.99 26.28
C VAL A 103 -0.97 3.71 26.55
N ASN A 104 -2.06 3.14 26.09
CA ASN A 104 -3.41 3.53 26.51
C ASN A 104 -3.94 2.48 27.51
N SER A 105 -3.64 2.65 28.78
CA SER A 105 -4.17 1.76 29.83
C SER A 105 -5.57 2.16 30.31
N GLY A 106 -6.17 3.18 29.69
CA GLY A 106 -7.53 3.63 29.95
C GLY A 106 -8.60 2.71 29.34
N THR A 107 -9.84 3.16 29.43
CA THR A 107 -11.01 2.44 28.88
C THR A 107 -11.63 3.14 27.68
N ILE A 108 -11.03 4.24 27.22
CA ILE A 108 -11.49 5.07 26.11
C ILE A 108 -10.42 5.01 25.02
N ASP A 109 -10.83 4.72 23.80
CA ASP A 109 -9.95 4.77 22.63
C ASP A 109 -9.43 6.20 22.43
N ALA A 110 -8.15 6.30 22.13
CA ALA A 110 -7.47 7.55 21.82
C ALA A 110 -7.12 7.64 20.33
N MET A 111 -6.99 8.85 19.81
CA MET A 111 -6.43 9.08 18.49
C MET A 111 -5.47 10.27 18.51
N VAL A 112 -4.51 10.26 17.60
CA VAL A 112 -3.58 11.37 17.40
C VAL A 112 -4.35 12.58 16.86
N ASP A 113 -4.27 13.71 17.58
CA ASP A 113 -4.75 14.99 17.06
C ASP A 113 -3.65 15.73 16.31
N SER A 114 -2.43 15.75 16.84
CA SER A 114 -1.30 16.42 16.20
C SER A 114 0.05 15.87 16.65
N LEU A 115 1.03 15.94 15.75
CA LEU A 115 2.45 15.76 16.02
C LEU A 115 3.17 17.08 15.77
N ILE A 116 3.86 17.59 16.78
CA ILE A 116 4.57 18.86 16.73
C ILE A 116 6.05 18.61 16.97
N LEU A 117 6.87 18.95 16.01
CA LEU A 117 8.34 18.87 16.05
C LEU A 117 8.92 20.28 16.15
N LEU A 118 9.66 20.58 17.19
CA LEU A 118 10.27 21.90 17.40
C LEU A 118 11.75 21.77 17.78
N PRO A 119 12.62 22.73 17.35
CA PRO A 119 12.34 23.81 16.40
C PRO A 119 12.21 23.28 14.97
N GLU A 120 11.46 23.92 14.11
CA GLU A 120 11.54 23.64 12.68
C GLU A 120 12.96 23.90 12.19
N LEU A 121 13.54 22.95 11.49
CA LEU A 121 14.88 23.10 10.92
C LEU A 121 14.85 24.08 9.75
N THR A 122 15.81 24.99 9.72
CA THR A 122 16.05 25.79 8.50
C THR A 122 16.51 24.91 7.35
N THR A 123 16.38 25.40 6.13
CA THR A 123 16.87 24.68 4.91
C THR A 123 18.35 24.28 5.03
N ASP A 124 19.19 25.11 5.66
CA ASP A 124 20.61 24.83 5.85
C ASP A 124 20.83 23.78 6.96
N GLN A 125 20.10 23.85 8.06
CA GLN A 125 20.17 22.86 9.14
C GLN A 125 19.72 21.47 8.66
N ALA A 126 18.68 21.40 7.85
CA ALA A 126 18.15 20.15 7.29
C ALA A 126 19.15 19.46 6.34
N LYS A 127 20.21 20.14 5.88
CA LYS A 127 21.27 19.51 5.07
C LYS A 127 22.20 18.61 5.88
N TYR A 128 22.34 18.85 7.17
CA TYR A 128 23.26 18.11 8.04
C TYR A 128 22.64 17.50 9.28
N PHE A 129 21.42 17.89 9.65
CA PHE A 129 20.74 17.36 10.82
C PHE A 129 19.30 16.99 10.46
N SER A 130 18.83 15.86 10.98
CA SER A 130 17.42 15.48 10.91
C SER A 130 16.98 14.89 12.25
N TYR A 131 15.71 15.09 12.59
CA TYR A 131 15.06 14.38 13.67
C TYR A 131 13.60 14.11 13.31
N ASN A 132 13.12 12.95 13.75
CA ASN A 132 11.75 12.50 13.48
C ASN A 132 11.28 11.52 14.54
N VAL A 133 9.96 11.33 14.61
CA VAL A 133 9.31 10.27 15.37
C VAL A 133 8.36 9.53 14.45
N THR A 134 8.52 8.22 14.40
CA THR A 134 7.66 7.32 13.62
C THR A 134 7.17 6.19 14.51
N TYR A 135 6.26 5.36 14.04
CA TYR A 135 6.08 4.05 14.63
C TYR A 135 7.36 3.21 14.46
N SER A 136 7.52 2.15 15.26
CA SER A 136 8.74 1.33 15.27
C SER A 136 9.06 0.68 13.92
N ASP A 137 8.07 0.49 13.07
CA ASP A 137 8.17 -0.03 11.70
C ASP A 137 8.44 1.05 10.64
N GLY A 138 8.58 2.31 11.06
CA GLY A 138 8.90 3.44 10.18
C GLY A 138 7.69 4.15 9.59
N ILE A 139 6.47 3.73 9.90
CA ILE A 139 5.25 4.44 9.49
C ILE A 139 5.20 5.80 10.18
N GLU A 140 4.88 6.84 9.42
CA GLU A 140 4.71 8.20 9.94
C GLU A 140 3.50 8.26 10.88
N ILE A 141 3.61 9.07 11.93
CA ILE A 141 2.50 9.33 12.84
C ILE A 141 1.62 10.39 12.20
N GLU A 142 0.39 10.03 11.88
CA GLU A 142 -0.57 10.91 11.24
C GLU A 142 -1.74 11.26 12.16
N LYS A 143 -2.39 12.39 11.89
CA LYS A 143 -3.64 12.76 12.55
C LYS A 143 -4.68 11.66 12.38
N ASN A 144 -5.47 11.44 13.42
CA ASN A 144 -6.51 10.41 13.53
C ASN A 144 -6.00 8.96 13.67
N HIS A 145 -4.68 8.72 13.73
CA HIS A 145 -4.20 7.38 14.04
C HIS A 145 -4.72 6.91 15.40
N LEU A 146 -5.39 5.76 15.41
CA LEU A 146 -6.06 5.16 16.55
C LEU A 146 -5.05 4.48 17.51
N LEU A 147 -5.23 4.71 18.80
CA LEU A 147 -4.61 3.95 19.88
C LEU A 147 -5.74 3.36 20.74
N GLU A 148 -6.08 2.10 20.50
CA GLU A 148 -7.20 1.42 21.16
C GLU A 148 -7.01 1.36 22.68
N ALA A 149 -8.10 1.34 23.44
CA ALA A 149 -8.08 1.14 24.88
C ALA A 149 -7.41 -0.21 25.24
N GLY A 150 -6.44 -0.18 26.14
CA GLY A 150 -5.65 -1.35 26.53
C GLY A 150 -4.55 -1.73 25.55
N SER A 151 -4.28 -0.94 24.52
CA SER A 151 -3.23 -1.20 23.53
C SER A 151 -1.94 -0.39 23.80
N THR A 152 -0.87 -0.82 23.14
CA THR A 152 0.45 -0.19 23.18
C THR A 152 0.97 -0.05 21.76
N GLU A 153 1.49 1.14 21.42
CA GLU A 153 2.21 1.40 20.20
C GLU A 153 3.65 1.78 20.51
N THR A 154 4.59 1.12 19.85
CA THR A 154 6.03 1.43 20.01
C THR A 154 6.44 2.47 18.97
N LEU A 155 6.97 3.58 19.45
CA LEU A 155 7.50 4.65 18.62
C LEU A 155 9.02 4.55 18.53
N LYS A 156 9.56 5.02 17.43
CA LYS A 156 11.00 5.20 17.19
C LYS A 156 11.32 6.69 17.11
N VAL A 157 12.12 7.16 18.04
CA VAL A 157 12.65 8.51 18.04
C VAL A 157 14.03 8.49 17.41
N SER A 158 14.29 9.36 16.44
CA SER A 158 15.51 9.35 15.62
C SER A 158 16.12 10.73 15.49
N PHE A 159 17.44 10.82 15.75
CA PHE A 159 18.28 12.00 15.56
C PHE A 159 19.49 11.60 14.74
N LYS A 160 19.79 12.31 13.65
CA LYS A 160 20.86 11.95 12.73
C LYS A 160 21.70 13.14 12.33
N TYR A 161 23.02 12.97 12.38
CA TYR A 161 23.96 13.84 11.72
C TYR A 161 24.19 13.29 10.30
N LEU A 162 23.60 13.96 9.33
CA LEU A 162 23.54 13.46 7.94
C LEU A 162 24.90 13.55 7.28
N GLU A 163 25.27 12.52 6.51
CA GLU A 163 26.37 12.58 5.57
C GLU A 163 26.02 13.49 4.39
N ASN A 164 26.92 14.38 4.02
CA ASN A 164 26.75 15.25 2.85
C ASN A 164 28.04 15.29 2.04
N ALA A 165 27.93 15.12 0.72
CA ALA A 165 29.07 15.18 -0.19
C ALA A 165 29.70 16.57 -0.26
N ASP A 166 28.92 17.62 0.00
CA ASP A 166 29.41 19.00 0.09
C ASP A 166 29.69 19.35 1.57
N THR A 167 30.98 19.34 1.93
CA THR A 167 31.41 19.61 3.31
C THR A 167 31.16 21.05 3.78
N THR A 168 30.84 21.98 2.87
CA THR A 168 30.48 23.36 3.23
C THR A 168 29.08 23.43 3.88
N ASN A 169 28.29 22.38 3.75
CA ASN A 169 26.97 22.29 4.38
C ASN A 169 27.02 21.90 5.87
N TYR A 170 28.18 21.49 6.40
CA TYR A 170 28.32 21.16 7.81
C TYR A 170 28.42 22.41 8.70
N PRO A 171 28.01 22.32 9.96
CA PRO A 171 28.16 23.43 10.90
C PRO A 171 29.63 23.80 11.08
N GLN A 172 29.93 25.09 11.10
CA GLN A 172 31.30 25.61 11.23
C GLN A 172 31.75 25.77 12.70
N ALA A 173 30.86 25.47 13.64
CA ALA A 173 31.09 25.47 15.08
C ALA A 173 30.13 24.47 15.74
N ASP A 174 30.46 24.09 16.99
CA ASP A 174 29.56 23.24 17.79
C ASP A 174 28.16 23.85 17.85
N THR A 175 27.18 23.06 17.45
CA THR A 175 25.78 23.49 17.38
C THR A 175 24.93 22.62 18.29
N THR A 176 24.12 23.27 19.14
CA THR A 176 23.20 22.58 20.02
C THR A 176 21.78 22.71 19.50
N PHE A 177 21.08 21.61 19.37
CA PHE A 177 19.65 21.55 19.07
C PHE A 177 18.88 21.17 20.34
N ASN A 178 18.05 22.08 20.83
CA ASN A 178 17.06 21.77 21.87
C ASN A 178 15.77 21.36 21.19
N VAL A 179 15.61 20.05 20.95
CA VAL A 179 14.46 19.52 20.24
C VAL A 179 13.34 19.13 21.21
N SER A 180 12.11 19.35 20.78
CA SER A 180 10.90 18.94 21.47
C SER A 180 9.98 18.25 20.49
N VAL A 181 9.46 17.10 20.88
CA VAL A 181 8.44 16.37 20.15
C VAL A 181 7.21 16.26 21.05
N THR A 182 6.08 16.71 20.54
CA THR A 182 4.80 16.63 21.25
C THR A 182 3.81 15.85 20.39
N ILE A 183 3.27 14.77 20.92
CA ILE A 183 2.17 14.03 20.31
C ILE A 183 0.93 14.29 21.17
N ASN A 184 -0.04 14.95 20.59
CA ASN A 184 -1.31 15.20 21.28
C ASN A 184 -2.30 14.10 20.94
N TYR A 185 -2.83 13.46 21.96
CA TYR A 185 -3.91 12.48 21.85
C TYR A 185 -5.21 13.08 22.34
N VAL A 186 -6.29 12.76 21.64
CA VAL A 186 -7.68 13.10 22.04
C VAL A 186 -8.52 11.83 22.03
N GLN A 187 -9.71 11.88 22.61
CA GLN A 187 -10.66 10.77 22.51
C GLN A 187 -10.95 10.47 21.05
N ALA A 188 -10.90 9.20 20.66
CA ALA A 188 -11.23 8.75 19.32
C ALA A 188 -12.69 9.03 18.96
N ASP A 189 -12.91 9.42 17.73
CA ASP A 189 -14.22 9.62 17.10
C ASP A 189 -14.35 8.75 15.84
N ASP A 190 -15.42 8.95 15.05
CA ASP A 190 -15.70 8.18 13.83
C ASP A 190 -14.63 8.37 12.70
N ASN A 191 -13.69 9.32 12.87
CA ASN A 191 -12.60 9.54 11.93
C ASN A 191 -11.33 8.78 12.32
N ALA A 192 -11.31 8.09 13.45
CA ALA A 192 -10.16 7.34 13.91
C ALA A 192 -9.86 6.17 12.95
N VAL A 193 -8.60 6.07 12.54
CA VAL A 193 -8.11 5.04 11.62
C VAL A 193 -6.93 4.31 12.25
N LYS A 194 -6.87 2.98 12.08
CA LYS A 194 -5.71 2.22 12.55
C LYS A 194 -4.46 2.67 11.79
N PRO A 195 -3.31 2.82 12.47
CA PRO A 195 -2.04 2.98 11.78
C PRO A 195 -1.87 1.87 10.75
N GLY A 196 -1.36 2.24 9.57
CA GLY A 196 -1.22 1.31 8.44
C GLY A 196 -0.08 0.30 8.63
N HIS A 197 0.00 -0.38 9.77
CA HIS A 197 0.97 -1.45 10.00
C HIS A 197 0.75 -2.59 9.01
N PRO A 198 1.84 -3.17 8.46
CA PRO A 198 1.69 -4.28 7.52
C PRO A 198 1.06 -5.51 8.20
N GLU A 199 -0.06 -5.97 7.66
CA GLU A 199 -0.77 -7.17 8.13
C GLU A 199 -0.80 -8.27 7.06
N SER A 200 -1.23 -7.93 5.86
CA SER A 200 -1.23 -8.85 4.72
C SER A 200 -1.19 -8.10 3.39
N PHE A 201 -0.52 -8.68 2.39
CA PHE A 201 -0.43 -8.06 1.06
C PHE A 201 -1.80 -7.89 0.39
N GLU A 202 -2.75 -8.77 0.68
CA GLU A 202 -4.10 -8.74 0.09
C GLU A 202 -4.92 -7.55 0.61
N THR A 203 -4.88 -7.31 1.93
CA THR A 203 -5.78 -6.36 2.60
C THR A 203 -5.20 -4.97 2.78
N ASP A 204 -3.88 -4.85 2.91
CA ASP A 204 -3.21 -3.58 3.17
C ASP A 204 -3.40 -2.57 2.04
N SER A 205 -3.45 -1.28 2.38
CA SER A 205 -3.47 -0.22 1.38
C SER A 205 -2.17 -0.19 0.56
N TRP A 206 -2.21 0.38 -0.64
CA TRP A 206 -0.97 0.56 -1.42
C TRP A 206 0.04 1.44 -0.70
N ASN A 207 -0.40 2.45 0.06
CA ASN A 207 0.49 3.28 0.88
C ASN A 207 1.18 2.45 1.96
N THR A 208 0.44 1.59 2.67
CA THR A 208 1.01 0.66 3.67
C THR A 208 2.07 -0.25 3.05
N ILE A 209 1.76 -0.86 1.90
CA ILE A 209 2.68 -1.76 1.19
C ILE A 209 3.95 -1.01 0.75
N VAL A 210 3.80 0.16 0.13
CA VAL A 210 4.93 1.00 -0.32
C VAL A 210 5.80 1.41 0.87
N ASN A 211 5.19 1.86 1.97
CA ASN A 211 5.93 2.23 3.18
C ASN A 211 6.65 1.04 3.80
N ALA A 212 6.01 -0.13 3.86
CA ALA A 212 6.62 -1.35 4.35
C ALA A 212 7.86 -1.75 3.53
N VAL A 213 7.80 -1.65 2.21
CA VAL A 213 8.95 -1.92 1.33
C VAL A 213 10.05 -0.90 1.56
N LYS A 214 9.73 0.40 1.61
CA LYS A 214 10.65 1.50 1.83
C LYS A 214 11.39 1.42 3.17
N THR A 215 10.72 0.97 4.22
CA THR A 215 11.28 0.79 5.56
C THR A 215 11.91 -0.59 5.79
N GLY A 216 11.74 -1.52 4.85
CA GLY A 216 12.22 -2.90 4.96
C GLY A 216 11.32 -3.81 5.82
N ASN A 217 10.15 -3.33 6.25
CA ASN A 217 9.21 -4.07 7.09
C ASN A 217 8.26 -4.96 6.27
N THR A 218 8.81 -5.87 5.48
CA THR A 218 8.06 -6.74 4.57
C THR A 218 7.95 -8.18 5.04
N SER A 219 8.16 -8.46 6.32
CA SER A 219 8.22 -9.83 6.85
C SER A 219 6.90 -10.60 6.71
N VAL A 220 5.77 -9.89 6.75
CA VAL A 220 4.42 -10.46 6.61
C VAL A 220 4.04 -10.74 5.15
N TYR A 221 4.73 -10.14 4.19
CA TYR A 221 4.47 -10.34 2.77
C TYR A 221 5.33 -11.46 2.20
N ASN A 222 4.73 -12.43 1.55
CA ASN A 222 5.43 -13.59 1.00
C ASN A 222 5.45 -13.57 -0.53
N VAL A 223 6.49 -14.16 -1.11
CA VAL A 223 6.52 -14.39 -2.55
C VAL A 223 5.35 -15.28 -2.93
N GLY A 224 4.55 -14.84 -3.90
CA GLY A 224 3.32 -15.50 -4.32
C GLY A 224 2.04 -14.86 -3.76
N ASP A 225 2.11 -14.04 -2.70
CA ASP A 225 0.95 -13.30 -2.20
C ASP A 225 0.39 -12.39 -3.30
N THR A 226 -0.94 -12.28 -3.34
CA THR A 226 -1.65 -11.57 -4.41
C THR A 226 -2.53 -10.46 -3.85
N LYS A 227 -2.75 -9.44 -4.70
CA LYS A 227 -3.66 -8.32 -4.40
C LYS A 227 -4.32 -7.85 -5.69
N THR A 228 -5.61 -7.54 -5.61
CA THR A 228 -6.33 -6.93 -6.73
C THR A 228 -5.95 -5.47 -6.90
N VAL A 229 -5.92 -5.02 -8.15
CA VAL A 229 -5.68 -3.62 -8.54
C VAL A 229 -6.72 -3.19 -9.55
N ASP A 230 -7.41 -2.08 -9.28
CA ASP A 230 -8.31 -1.43 -10.21
C ASP A 230 -7.50 -0.52 -11.14
N MET A 231 -7.59 -0.77 -12.43
CA MET A 231 -6.91 -0.01 -13.49
C MET A 231 -7.89 0.80 -14.35
N GLY A 232 -9.05 1.16 -13.79
CA GLY A 232 -10.05 1.97 -14.46
C GLY A 232 -10.56 1.31 -15.74
N THR A 233 -10.32 1.92 -16.90
CA THR A 233 -10.78 1.42 -18.20
C THR A 233 -10.16 0.10 -18.63
N LEU A 234 -9.00 -0.26 -18.08
CA LEU A 234 -8.36 -1.55 -18.32
C LEU A 234 -8.92 -2.67 -17.43
N GLY A 235 -9.83 -2.34 -16.48
CA GLY A 235 -10.48 -3.31 -15.61
C GLY A 235 -9.70 -3.60 -14.33
N THR A 236 -10.16 -4.63 -13.61
CA THR A 236 -9.52 -5.09 -12.36
C THR A 236 -8.63 -6.28 -12.67
N HIS A 237 -7.39 -6.20 -12.25
CA HIS A 237 -6.37 -7.23 -12.42
C HIS A 237 -5.79 -7.68 -11.09
N THR A 238 -4.97 -8.71 -11.10
CA THR A 238 -4.29 -9.23 -9.90
C THR A 238 -2.80 -9.03 -10.04
N LEU A 239 -2.19 -8.40 -9.03
CA LEU A 239 -0.75 -8.30 -8.85
C LEU A 239 -0.27 -9.39 -7.89
N ARG A 240 0.95 -9.86 -8.07
CA ARG A 240 1.61 -10.86 -7.24
C ARG A 240 3.01 -10.40 -6.86
N ILE A 241 3.45 -10.71 -5.66
CA ILE A 241 4.85 -10.57 -5.26
C ILE A 241 5.66 -11.63 -5.98
N ALA A 242 6.42 -11.22 -6.98
CA ALA A 242 7.22 -12.11 -7.81
C ALA A 242 8.66 -12.28 -7.30
N ASN A 243 9.19 -11.28 -6.58
CA ASN A 243 10.54 -11.31 -6.02
C ASN A 243 10.64 -10.44 -4.76
N LYS A 244 11.46 -10.87 -3.81
CA LYS A 244 11.83 -10.09 -2.61
C LYS A 244 13.33 -10.07 -2.36
N SER A 245 14.07 -11.01 -2.92
CA SER A 245 15.50 -11.16 -2.68
C SER A 245 16.35 -10.13 -3.43
N THR A 246 17.48 -9.77 -2.83
CA THR A 246 18.52 -8.90 -3.43
C THR A 246 19.87 -9.59 -3.26
N PRO A 247 20.16 -10.64 -4.03
CA PRO A 247 21.42 -11.35 -3.95
C PRO A 247 22.59 -10.51 -4.50
N THR A 248 23.83 -10.97 -4.27
CA THR A 248 25.04 -10.20 -4.58
C THR A 248 25.21 -9.85 -6.06
N GLU A 249 24.69 -10.67 -6.98
CA GLU A 249 24.68 -10.39 -8.41
C GLU A 249 23.94 -9.10 -8.77
N CYS A 250 22.96 -8.67 -7.97
CA CYS A 250 22.26 -7.40 -8.14
C CYS A 250 23.18 -6.17 -8.04
N SER A 251 24.33 -6.32 -7.42
CA SER A 251 25.36 -5.26 -7.33
C SER A 251 26.37 -5.29 -8.48
N THR A 252 26.25 -6.24 -9.42
CA THR A 252 27.17 -6.39 -10.55
C THR A 252 26.88 -5.34 -11.62
N THR A 253 27.92 -4.65 -12.08
CA THR A 253 27.79 -3.69 -13.18
C THR A 253 27.25 -4.37 -14.45
N GLY A 254 26.22 -3.78 -15.05
CA GLY A 254 25.57 -4.34 -16.23
C GLY A 254 24.57 -5.45 -15.95
N PHE A 255 24.22 -5.68 -14.68
CA PHE A 255 23.15 -6.58 -14.28
C PHE A 255 21.80 -5.85 -14.26
N SER A 256 20.75 -6.50 -14.74
CA SER A 256 19.40 -5.96 -14.74
C SER A 256 18.82 -5.92 -13.32
N GLN A 257 18.16 -4.83 -12.97
CA GLN A 257 17.53 -4.69 -11.65
C GLN A 257 16.13 -5.28 -11.60
N THR A 258 15.67 -5.89 -12.67
CA THR A 258 14.30 -6.40 -12.86
C THR A 258 13.93 -7.60 -11.97
N ALA A 259 14.93 -8.31 -11.44
CA ALA A 259 14.75 -9.42 -10.50
C ALA A 259 15.49 -9.18 -9.17
N CYS A 260 15.62 -7.90 -8.76
CA CYS A 260 16.32 -7.46 -7.55
C CYS A 260 15.40 -6.65 -6.65
N GLY A 261 15.26 -7.04 -5.38
CA GLY A 261 14.38 -6.39 -4.41
C GLY A 261 12.90 -6.74 -4.58
N PHE A 262 12.03 -5.83 -4.18
CA PHE A 262 10.58 -6.09 -4.15
C PHE A 262 9.98 -5.84 -5.53
N VAL A 263 9.61 -6.94 -6.21
CA VAL A 263 9.05 -6.93 -7.57
C VAL A 263 7.62 -7.44 -7.55
N LEU A 264 6.72 -6.67 -8.15
CA LEU A 264 5.36 -7.09 -8.45
C LEU A 264 5.22 -7.41 -9.94
N GLU A 265 4.42 -8.43 -10.26
CA GLU A 265 4.02 -8.74 -11.63
C GLU A 265 2.51 -8.94 -11.74
N PHE A 266 1.94 -8.71 -12.90
CA PHE A 266 0.56 -9.08 -13.17
C PHE A 266 0.45 -10.61 -13.28
N VAL A 267 -0.54 -11.19 -12.58
CA VAL A 267 -0.84 -12.63 -12.63
C VAL A 267 -1.46 -12.98 -13.97
N ASP A 268 -2.33 -12.14 -14.46
CA ASP A 268 -3.11 -12.30 -15.70
C ASP A 268 -2.53 -11.44 -16.82
N ILE A 269 -3.11 -11.64 -17.99
CA ILE A 269 -2.89 -10.81 -19.16
C ILE A 269 -3.85 -9.63 -19.11
N ILE A 270 -3.31 -8.41 -19.15
CA ILE A 270 -4.11 -7.18 -19.12
C ILE A 270 -4.90 -7.06 -20.43
N GLU A 271 -4.20 -7.17 -21.55
CA GLU A 271 -4.80 -7.15 -22.91
C GLU A 271 -3.83 -7.76 -23.93
N LEU A 272 -4.26 -7.79 -25.18
CA LEU A 272 -3.44 -8.24 -26.30
C LEU A 272 -2.84 -7.04 -27.04
N TYR A 273 -1.52 -7.02 -27.18
CA TYR A 273 -0.81 -5.96 -27.90
C TYR A 273 0.40 -6.51 -28.65
N ASN A 274 0.82 -5.86 -29.72
CA ASN A 274 2.00 -6.27 -30.49
C ASN A 274 3.28 -5.64 -29.95
N MET A 275 4.40 -6.36 -30.05
CA MET A 275 5.70 -5.81 -29.64
C MET A 275 6.11 -4.60 -30.49
N ASN A 276 5.84 -4.64 -31.79
CA ASN A 276 6.10 -3.58 -32.75
C ASN A 276 5.01 -3.48 -33.79
N THR A 277 4.83 -2.31 -34.38
CA THR A 277 3.92 -2.08 -35.50
C THR A 277 4.42 -2.67 -36.81
N THR A 278 5.69 -3.07 -36.86
CA THR A 278 6.34 -3.74 -37.99
C THR A 278 7.05 -5.01 -37.54
N GLY A 279 7.29 -5.94 -38.47
CA GLY A 279 7.95 -7.23 -38.20
C GLY A 279 9.46 -7.04 -38.01
N THR A 280 9.87 -6.37 -36.94
CA THR A 280 11.29 -6.14 -36.60
C THR A 280 11.51 -6.27 -35.09
N ASN A 281 12.71 -6.74 -34.72
CA ASN A 281 13.21 -6.69 -33.35
C ASN A 281 14.52 -5.87 -33.23
N VAL A 282 14.84 -5.09 -34.24
CA VAL A 282 16.00 -4.17 -34.24
C VAL A 282 15.81 -3.15 -33.12
N GLY A 283 16.87 -2.91 -32.33
CA GLY A 283 16.84 -2.06 -31.15
C GLY A 283 16.24 -2.73 -29.90
N GLY A 284 15.79 -4.00 -30.01
CA GLY A 284 15.31 -4.80 -28.89
C GLY A 284 14.16 -4.19 -28.11
N TRP A 285 14.13 -4.45 -26.81
CA TRP A 285 13.13 -3.89 -25.89
C TRP A 285 13.09 -2.35 -25.88
N PRO A 286 14.24 -1.62 -25.79
CA PRO A 286 14.20 -0.16 -25.72
C PRO A 286 13.53 0.52 -26.91
N ALA A 287 13.61 -0.06 -28.10
CA ALA A 287 13.00 0.47 -29.32
C ALA A 287 11.58 -0.04 -29.58
N SER A 288 11.04 -0.94 -28.75
CA SER A 288 9.74 -1.55 -28.99
C SER A 288 8.58 -0.60 -28.71
N SER A 289 7.52 -0.71 -29.51
CA SER A 289 6.25 -0.01 -29.26
C SER A 289 5.61 -0.49 -27.96
N MET A 290 5.81 -1.74 -27.58
CA MET A 290 5.35 -2.35 -26.34
C MET A 290 5.95 -1.61 -25.11
N ARG A 291 7.24 -1.29 -25.14
CA ARG A 291 7.86 -0.52 -24.04
C ARG A 291 7.18 0.82 -23.82
N THR A 292 6.91 1.54 -24.90
CA THR A 292 6.18 2.81 -24.83
C THR A 292 4.79 2.59 -24.23
N TYR A 293 4.06 1.61 -24.74
CA TYR A 293 2.71 1.30 -24.30
C TYR A 293 2.64 0.95 -22.79
N VAL A 294 3.51 0.08 -22.28
CA VAL A 294 3.47 -0.29 -20.84
C VAL A 294 3.89 0.85 -19.93
N ASN A 295 4.81 1.74 -20.39
CA ASN A 295 5.29 2.88 -19.60
C ASN A 295 4.42 4.15 -19.75
N THR A 296 3.43 4.15 -20.62
CA THR A 296 2.44 5.23 -20.75
C THR A 296 1.04 4.75 -20.36
N ASP A 297 0.41 3.92 -21.17
CA ASP A 297 -1.01 3.57 -21.01
C ASP A 297 -1.23 2.71 -19.75
N ILE A 298 -0.46 1.62 -19.60
CA ILE A 298 -0.61 0.74 -18.43
C ILE A 298 -0.14 1.44 -17.16
N TYR A 299 1.01 2.13 -17.19
CA TYR A 299 1.50 2.86 -16.01
C TYR A 299 0.51 3.93 -15.53
N ASN A 300 -0.08 4.69 -16.46
CA ASN A 300 -1.03 5.75 -16.11
C ASN A 300 -2.35 5.20 -15.53
N ALA A 301 -2.72 3.97 -15.89
CA ALA A 301 -3.92 3.30 -15.37
C ALA A 301 -3.77 2.78 -13.93
N LEU A 302 -2.54 2.68 -13.41
CA LEU A 302 -2.30 2.25 -12.03
C LEU A 302 -2.78 3.30 -11.01
N PRO A 303 -3.23 2.87 -9.81
CA PRO A 303 -3.56 3.77 -8.71
C PRO A 303 -2.40 4.70 -8.36
N THR A 304 -2.72 5.95 -7.99
CA THR A 304 -1.70 6.97 -7.68
C THR A 304 -0.81 6.54 -6.52
N GLU A 305 -1.38 5.96 -5.46
CA GLU A 305 -0.64 5.47 -4.30
C GLU A 305 0.39 4.40 -4.68
N LEU A 306 0.01 3.47 -5.56
CA LEU A 306 0.94 2.46 -6.07
C LEU A 306 2.04 3.09 -6.93
N LYS A 307 1.68 4.03 -7.82
CA LYS A 307 2.65 4.75 -8.68
C LYS A 307 3.73 5.48 -7.89
N ASN A 308 3.39 6.02 -6.72
CA ASN A 308 4.32 6.72 -5.83
C ASN A 308 5.45 5.82 -5.30
N GLY A 309 5.22 4.52 -5.23
CA GLY A 309 6.22 3.52 -4.81
C GLY A 309 7.01 2.90 -5.98
N ILE A 310 6.55 3.07 -7.21
CA ILE A 310 7.23 2.45 -8.37
C ILE A 310 8.51 3.21 -8.69
N THR A 311 9.64 2.51 -8.56
CA THR A 311 10.97 3.09 -8.84
C THR A 311 11.39 2.92 -10.29
N ASP A 312 12.26 3.83 -10.75
CA ASP A 312 12.98 3.65 -12.00
C ASP A 312 13.91 2.44 -11.91
N THR A 313 13.73 1.51 -12.84
CA THR A 313 14.43 0.22 -12.84
C THR A 313 15.36 0.13 -14.04
N THR A 314 16.63 -0.20 -13.80
CA THR A 314 17.57 -0.52 -14.86
C THR A 314 17.23 -1.86 -15.47
N VAL A 315 16.88 -1.87 -16.75
CA VAL A 315 16.50 -3.04 -17.55
C VAL A 315 17.58 -3.34 -18.56
N VAL A 316 18.23 -4.49 -18.45
CA VAL A 316 19.14 -4.99 -19.48
C VAL A 316 18.39 -5.97 -20.37
N SER A 317 18.55 -5.81 -21.68
CA SER A 317 17.84 -6.63 -22.69
C SER A 317 18.72 -6.94 -23.90
N GLY A 318 18.44 -8.06 -24.54
CA GLY A 318 19.19 -8.53 -25.69
C GLY A 318 19.06 -7.60 -26.91
N HIS A 319 20.13 -7.53 -27.70
CA HIS A 319 20.21 -6.66 -28.88
C HIS A 319 19.39 -7.17 -30.09
N GLY A 320 18.71 -8.29 -29.97
CA GLY A 320 17.95 -8.89 -31.08
C GLY A 320 18.86 -9.29 -32.23
N SER A 321 18.40 -9.08 -33.47
CA SER A 321 19.11 -9.46 -34.69
C SER A 321 20.13 -8.42 -35.17
N THR A 322 20.37 -7.36 -34.42
CA THR A 322 21.33 -6.31 -34.82
C THR A 322 22.77 -6.82 -34.64
N ALA A 323 23.41 -7.15 -35.73
CA ALA A 323 24.78 -7.67 -35.71
C ALA A 323 25.79 -6.62 -35.21
N GLY A 324 26.69 -7.03 -34.31
CA GLY A 324 27.74 -6.17 -33.75
C GLY A 324 27.30 -5.23 -32.62
N GLU A 325 26.01 -5.26 -32.24
CA GLU A 325 25.52 -4.51 -31.10
C GLU A 325 25.80 -5.22 -29.79
N THR A 326 25.96 -4.45 -28.73
CA THR A 326 25.93 -4.94 -27.34
C THR A 326 24.51 -4.98 -26.82
N ASN A 327 24.29 -5.68 -25.71
CA ASN A 327 22.99 -5.65 -25.04
C ASN A 327 22.61 -4.21 -24.67
N PHE A 328 21.33 -3.92 -24.75
CA PHE A 328 20.79 -2.59 -24.47
C PHE A 328 20.46 -2.42 -22.99
N THR A 329 20.62 -1.20 -22.51
CA THR A 329 20.16 -0.79 -21.18
C THR A 329 19.13 0.31 -21.33
N SER A 330 18.01 0.16 -20.62
CA SER A 330 16.99 1.19 -20.51
C SER A 330 16.61 1.40 -19.03
N THR A 331 15.94 2.52 -18.75
CA THR A 331 15.36 2.83 -17.45
C THR A 331 13.86 2.87 -17.62
N ASP A 332 13.14 2.01 -16.89
CA ASP A 332 11.71 1.81 -17.07
C ASP A 332 10.97 1.77 -15.73
N LYS A 333 9.75 2.29 -15.70
CA LYS A 333 8.84 2.09 -14.58
C LYS A 333 8.24 0.68 -14.63
N LEU A 334 7.72 0.29 -15.80
CA LEU A 334 7.19 -1.04 -16.07
C LEU A 334 8.00 -1.72 -17.18
N TYR A 335 8.17 -3.02 -17.07
CA TYR A 335 8.89 -3.84 -18.04
C TYR A 335 8.22 -5.20 -18.19
N LEU A 336 8.33 -5.82 -19.38
CA LEU A 336 8.01 -7.23 -19.53
C LEU A 336 9.13 -8.08 -18.94
N LEU A 337 8.82 -9.28 -18.46
CA LEU A 337 9.85 -10.23 -18.01
C LEU A 337 10.72 -10.70 -19.18
N SER A 338 11.95 -11.10 -18.87
CA SER A 338 12.83 -11.79 -19.82
C SER A 338 12.67 -13.31 -19.74
N THR A 339 13.33 -14.02 -20.65
CA THR A 339 13.34 -15.49 -20.63
C THR A 339 13.93 -16.02 -19.32
N HIS A 340 15.05 -15.48 -18.85
CA HIS A 340 15.71 -15.95 -17.62
C HIS A 340 14.95 -15.58 -16.35
N GLU A 341 14.17 -14.53 -16.36
CA GLU A 341 13.34 -14.17 -15.19
C GLU A 341 12.19 -15.15 -14.97
N VAL A 342 11.83 -15.93 -16.01
CA VAL A 342 10.81 -16.97 -15.94
C VAL A 342 11.42 -18.38 -15.86
N PHE A 343 12.41 -18.71 -16.70
CA PHE A 343 12.96 -20.06 -16.85
C PHE A 343 14.39 -20.13 -16.33
N GLU A 344 14.68 -21.10 -15.43
CA GLU A 344 16.00 -21.21 -14.80
C GLU A 344 17.06 -21.85 -15.71
N ASP A 345 16.63 -22.78 -16.58
CA ASP A 345 17.59 -23.58 -17.30
C ASP A 345 18.25 -22.84 -18.46
N VAL A 346 19.46 -22.47 -18.17
CA VAL A 346 20.53 -22.43 -19.14
C VAL A 346 20.75 -23.89 -19.55
N ASP A 347 20.13 -24.33 -20.59
CA ASP A 347 20.24 -25.75 -21.02
C ASP A 347 21.65 -26.04 -21.46
N GLY A 348 22.65 -25.28 -21.41
CA GLY A 348 23.95 -25.67 -21.98
C GLY A 348 23.83 -26.56 -23.27
N ASN A 349 22.58 -26.89 -23.58
CA ASN A 349 22.17 -27.71 -24.74
C ASN A 349 21.82 -26.75 -25.88
N THR A 350 22.81 -26.50 -26.68
CA THR A 350 22.74 -25.64 -27.87
C THR A 350 21.62 -25.94 -28.83
N SER A 351 20.87 -27.03 -28.64
CA SER A 351 19.75 -27.43 -29.50
C SER A 351 18.38 -26.92 -29.04
N LYS A 352 18.25 -26.48 -27.76
CA LYS A 352 17.02 -25.90 -27.22
C LYS A 352 17.21 -24.51 -26.66
N GLY A 353 18.44 -23.96 -26.67
CA GLY A 353 18.90 -22.84 -25.90
C GLY A 353 18.13 -21.55 -26.13
N ILE A 354 17.38 -21.14 -25.11
CA ILE A 354 16.87 -19.79 -24.95
C ILE A 354 18.06 -18.82 -24.83
N ASP A 355 19.04 -19.19 -24.01
CA ASP A 355 20.27 -18.48 -23.72
C ASP A 355 21.12 -18.15 -24.96
N ARG A 356 21.10 -19.00 -25.94
CA ARG A 356 21.84 -18.80 -27.20
C ARG A 356 21.33 -17.62 -28.03
N TYR A 357 20.04 -17.33 -27.93
CA TYR A 357 19.37 -16.32 -28.76
C TYR A 357 18.77 -15.17 -27.96
N ASP A 358 18.73 -15.26 -26.63
CA ASP A 358 18.58 -14.13 -25.73
C ASP A 358 19.97 -13.71 -25.24
N THR A 359 20.56 -12.75 -25.90
CA THR A 359 21.93 -12.31 -25.64
C THR A 359 22.12 -11.67 -24.26
N ALA A 360 21.03 -11.28 -23.59
CA ALA A 360 21.03 -10.74 -22.24
C ALA A 360 20.65 -11.77 -21.17
N TYR A 361 20.56 -13.05 -21.50
CA TYR A 361 20.16 -14.09 -20.57
C TYR A 361 20.98 -14.05 -19.27
N ALA A 362 22.31 -13.95 -19.36
CA ALA A 362 23.19 -13.91 -18.19
C ALA A 362 23.19 -12.58 -17.43
N ASN A 363 22.50 -11.55 -17.92
CA ASN A 363 22.44 -10.22 -17.27
C ASN A 363 21.26 -10.08 -16.31
N THR A 364 20.55 -11.14 -16.00
CA THR A 364 19.43 -11.18 -15.04
C THR A 364 19.35 -12.54 -14.38
N ARG A 365 18.39 -12.75 -13.53
CA ARG A 365 18.16 -14.01 -12.80
C ARG A 365 16.68 -14.37 -12.78
N GLN A 366 16.38 -15.62 -12.45
CA GLN A 366 15.01 -16.06 -12.27
C GLN A 366 14.39 -15.37 -11.05
N LEU A 367 13.15 -14.90 -11.19
CA LEU A 367 12.36 -14.36 -10.09
C LEU A 367 12.08 -15.43 -9.03
N ASP A 368 12.06 -15.02 -7.77
CA ASP A 368 11.86 -15.94 -6.64
C ASP A 368 10.59 -16.77 -6.77
N TYR A 369 9.52 -16.23 -7.34
CA TYR A 369 8.26 -16.94 -7.58
C TYR A 369 8.45 -18.12 -8.54
N TYR A 370 9.02 -17.90 -9.71
CA TYR A 370 9.22 -18.96 -10.71
C TYR A 370 10.27 -19.95 -10.24
N LYS A 371 11.28 -19.50 -9.51
CA LYS A 371 12.27 -20.35 -8.84
C LYS A 371 11.61 -21.27 -7.82
N GLY A 372 10.73 -20.74 -6.98
CA GLY A 372 9.97 -21.52 -5.99
C GLY A 372 9.07 -22.61 -6.61
N LEU A 373 8.61 -22.38 -7.85
CA LEU A 373 7.84 -23.34 -8.63
C LEU A 373 8.70 -24.29 -9.48
N ASN A 374 10.03 -24.17 -9.44
CA ASN A 374 10.97 -24.92 -10.27
C ASN A 374 10.63 -24.81 -11.77
N VAL A 375 10.35 -23.61 -12.25
CA VAL A 375 10.02 -23.37 -13.65
C VAL A 375 11.27 -23.47 -14.52
N THR A 376 11.24 -24.36 -15.48
CA THR A 376 12.31 -24.63 -16.44
C THR A 376 11.72 -24.76 -17.85
N THR A 377 12.54 -24.87 -18.91
CA THR A 377 12.07 -25.12 -20.27
C THR A 377 11.44 -26.51 -20.46
N SER A 378 11.61 -27.41 -19.50
CA SER A 378 11.01 -28.75 -19.47
C SER A 378 9.90 -28.90 -18.40
N SER A 379 9.83 -28.00 -17.39
CA SER A 379 8.81 -27.96 -16.35
C SER A 379 8.24 -26.54 -16.24
N TYR A 380 7.24 -26.22 -17.04
CA TYR A 380 6.86 -24.84 -17.32
C TYR A 380 5.39 -24.50 -17.01
N SER A 381 4.61 -25.39 -16.43
CA SER A 381 3.20 -25.12 -16.11
C SER A 381 3.02 -23.93 -15.15
N GLY A 382 4.01 -23.66 -14.28
CA GLY A 382 4.01 -22.50 -13.39
C GLY A 382 4.14 -21.15 -14.09
N ALA A 383 4.47 -21.12 -15.39
CA ALA A 383 4.58 -19.89 -16.19
C ALA A 383 3.29 -19.56 -16.97
N ILE A 384 2.23 -20.36 -16.85
CA ILE A 384 0.96 -20.12 -17.53
C ILE A 384 0.30 -18.86 -16.98
N LYS A 385 -0.15 -17.99 -17.89
CA LYS A 385 -1.03 -16.87 -17.58
C LYS A 385 -2.33 -16.96 -18.38
N GLN A 386 -3.37 -16.31 -17.89
CA GLN A 386 -4.70 -16.35 -18.48
C GLN A 386 -5.10 -15.00 -19.08
N ASN A 387 -5.89 -15.06 -20.13
CA ASN A 387 -6.66 -13.95 -20.67
C ASN A 387 -8.14 -14.30 -20.56
N ASN A 388 -8.91 -13.55 -19.78
CA ASN A 388 -10.33 -13.82 -19.56
C ASN A 388 -10.63 -15.27 -19.16
N GLY A 389 -9.84 -15.84 -18.25
CA GLY A 389 -10.02 -17.20 -17.73
C GLY A 389 -9.52 -18.33 -18.63
N SER A 390 -8.92 -18.03 -19.79
CA SER A 390 -8.34 -19.02 -20.71
C SER A 390 -6.83 -18.86 -20.78
N ASN A 391 -6.10 -19.98 -20.74
CA ASN A 391 -4.65 -19.95 -20.90
C ASN A 391 -4.27 -19.36 -22.26
N ALA A 392 -3.41 -18.35 -22.23
CA ALA A 392 -3.01 -17.62 -23.42
C ALA A 392 -1.50 -17.39 -23.47
N ARG A 393 -1.01 -17.01 -24.64
CA ARG A 393 0.39 -16.59 -24.80
C ARG A 393 0.58 -15.19 -24.24
N TRP A 394 1.78 -14.94 -23.71
CA TRP A 394 2.15 -13.59 -23.25
C TRP A 394 3.62 -13.27 -23.57
N TRP A 395 3.86 -12.02 -23.92
CA TRP A 395 5.15 -11.54 -24.38
C TRP A 395 6.21 -11.48 -23.27
N LEU A 396 7.44 -11.79 -23.68
CA LEU A 396 8.67 -11.48 -22.95
C LEU A 396 9.44 -10.38 -23.68
N ARG A 397 10.22 -9.56 -22.93
CA ARG A 397 11.02 -8.50 -23.53
C ARG A 397 12.22 -9.00 -24.34
N SER A 398 12.58 -10.27 -24.22
CA SER A 398 13.75 -10.86 -24.87
C SER A 398 13.60 -10.90 -26.38
N ALA A 399 14.42 -10.12 -27.06
CA ALA A 399 14.51 -10.11 -28.52
C ALA A 399 15.38 -11.27 -29.00
N ARG A 400 14.90 -12.08 -29.95
CA ARG A 400 15.61 -13.24 -30.47
C ARG A 400 16.68 -12.84 -31.49
N SER A 401 17.97 -13.09 -31.20
CA SER A 401 19.08 -12.67 -32.06
C SER A 401 19.19 -13.40 -33.37
N SER A 402 18.63 -14.62 -33.48
CA SER A 402 18.66 -15.43 -34.73
C SER A 402 17.51 -15.17 -35.69
N ALA A 403 16.61 -14.22 -35.39
CA ALA A 403 15.45 -13.92 -36.22
C ALA A 403 15.15 -12.42 -36.21
N THR A 404 15.05 -11.80 -37.37
CA THR A 404 14.95 -10.33 -37.53
C THR A 404 13.64 -9.71 -37.02
N ALA A 405 12.61 -10.54 -36.76
CA ALA A 405 11.26 -10.07 -36.41
C ALA A 405 10.72 -10.64 -35.12
N ALA A 406 11.49 -11.45 -34.38
CA ALA A 406 10.92 -12.24 -33.31
C ALA A 406 11.34 -11.77 -31.93
N PHE A 407 10.36 -11.74 -31.01
CA PHE A 407 10.55 -11.70 -29.56
C PHE A 407 10.12 -13.04 -28.95
N TYR A 408 10.59 -13.34 -27.74
CA TYR A 408 10.17 -14.50 -27.00
C TYR A 408 8.79 -14.29 -26.36
N TYR A 409 8.09 -15.39 -26.14
CA TYR A 409 6.81 -15.45 -25.42
C TYR A 409 6.75 -16.70 -24.55
N VAL A 410 5.87 -16.70 -23.56
CA VAL A 410 5.42 -17.90 -22.87
C VAL A 410 4.13 -18.37 -23.53
N GLY A 411 4.06 -19.64 -23.90
CA GLY A 411 2.91 -20.26 -24.58
C GLY A 411 1.73 -20.50 -23.63
N SER A 412 0.57 -20.82 -24.19
CA SER A 412 -0.63 -21.18 -23.41
C SER A 412 -0.46 -22.44 -22.56
N SER A 413 0.52 -23.28 -22.88
CA SER A 413 0.94 -24.40 -22.03
C SER A 413 2.03 -24.06 -21.02
N GLY A 414 2.55 -22.84 -21.03
CA GLY A 414 3.68 -22.38 -20.24
C GLY A 414 5.05 -22.51 -20.94
N SER A 415 5.11 -23.19 -22.11
CA SER A 415 6.35 -23.42 -22.85
C SER A 415 6.94 -22.14 -23.42
N CYS A 416 8.28 -22.02 -23.48
CA CYS A 416 8.94 -20.91 -24.14
C CYS A 416 8.88 -21.07 -25.67
N GLY A 417 8.61 -19.95 -26.36
CA GLY A 417 8.64 -19.86 -27.80
C GLY A 417 9.03 -18.47 -28.29
N SER A 418 9.08 -18.25 -29.59
CA SER A 418 9.29 -16.95 -30.19
C SER A 418 8.30 -16.68 -31.32
N TYR A 419 7.87 -15.44 -31.48
CA TYR A 419 6.87 -15.05 -32.45
C TYR A 419 7.18 -13.69 -33.08
N SER A 420 6.57 -13.40 -34.22
CA SER A 420 6.81 -12.15 -34.92
C SER A 420 6.21 -10.96 -34.16
N ALA A 421 6.98 -9.90 -34.02
CA ALA A 421 6.67 -8.68 -33.26
C ALA A 421 5.37 -7.99 -33.66
N ILE A 422 4.86 -8.21 -34.88
CA ILE A 422 3.62 -7.60 -35.39
C ILE A 422 2.34 -8.30 -34.90
N ASN A 423 2.47 -9.49 -34.31
CA ASN A 423 1.30 -10.22 -33.86
C ASN A 423 0.91 -9.75 -32.45
N PRO A 424 -0.39 -9.65 -32.15
CA PRO A 424 -0.83 -9.37 -30.80
C PRO A 424 -0.75 -10.64 -29.93
N ASP A 425 -0.09 -10.52 -28.80
CA ASP A 425 -0.08 -11.53 -27.72
C ASP A 425 -0.23 -10.82 -26.37
N GLY A 426 -0.37 -11.57 -25.30
CA GLY A 426 -0.70 -11.05 -23.98
C GLY A 426 0.37 -10.11 -23.41
N VAL A 427 -0.10 -9.06 -22.78
CA VAL A 427 0.72 -8.08 -22.04
C VAL A 427 0.54 -8.33 -20.55
N SER A 428 1.65 -8.64 -19.88
CA SER A 428 1.69 -8.89 -18.43
C SER A 428 3.02 -8.35 -17.88
N PRO A 429 3.10 -7.04 -17.58
CA PRO A 429 4.32 -6.40 -17.11
C PRO A 429 4.62 -6.69 -15.64
N ALA A 430 5.82 -6.30 -15.23
CA ALA A 430 6.30 -6.26 -13.86
C ALA A 430 6.91 -4.89 -13.56
N PHE A 431 7.11 -4.61 -12.27
CA PHE A 431 7.73 -3.37 -11.79
C PHE A 431 8.30 -3.55 -10.39
N ARG A 432 9.23 -2.66 -10.02
CA ARG A 432 9.82 -2.64 -8.66
C ARG A 432 9.17 -1.56 -7.81
N ILE A 433 9.04 -1.88 -6.53
CA ILE A 433 8.70 -0.93 -5.46
C ILE A 433 9.95 -0.70 -4.59
N VAL A 434 10.17 0.57 -4.21
CA VAL A 434 11.23 0.99 -3.26
C VAL A 434 10.67 1.99 -2.28
#